data_73aeff321509d68621fa1167235cba53
#
_entry.id   73aeff321509d68621fa1167235cba53
#
_cell.length_a   1.000
_cell.length_b   1.000
_cell.length_c   1.000
_cell.angle_alpha   90.00
_cell.angle_beta   90.00
_cell.angle_gamma   90.00
#
_symmetry.space_group_name_H-M   'P 1'
#
loop_
_entity.id
_entity.type
_entity.pdbx_description
1 polymer ?
#
loop_
_entity_poly.entity_id
_entity_poly.type
_entity_poly.pdbx_seq_one_letter_code
_entity_poly.pdbx_strand_id
1 'polypeptide(L)'
;MALRNRTALTNIVNQENTKNFKSSVTTIPGKTKRAALGEIGNKVNTLRGIEPIDRTSLLIKDKKPIIAPKQAIKPPEKATEKLPVQIVKPVIKVAVSQENVISLPAKKEVQSFSSDLLAVEDIDEEDKGNPSLVSIYSNDIYEYLRTLESMYPISKGYLCGQEVTPKMRSVLIDWLVDVHQQFHLMQETLYLTVAIIDRFLQAFRSIDRKRLQLVGVTAMFIASKYEEMYSPDINDFVYITDNAYSKVEILQMEMLIVKTLDYSFGRPLPLHFLRRYSKAGKALPIHHTMAKYFLEQSLVHYEVCHYPPSLIAAAAIYLAFLIIDNDDEDQQKVVWTNTLAHYSTYSKDDVFPVVRETASIIVNADKIKYQAVRKKYAQAKCMKISTRPELRSATIDLLATADKRAV
;
A
#
# COMPACT_ATOMS: atom_id res chain seq x y z
N MET A 1 35.04 0.23 -1.91
CA MET A 1 34.05 -0.70 -1.30
C MET A 1 32.62 -0.20 -1.35
N ALA A 2 32.34 1.09 -1.42
CA ALA A 2 30.98 1.67 -1.42
C ALA A 2 30.16 1.40 -2.70
N LEU A 3 30.78 1.19 -3.85
CA LEU A 3 30.09 0.96 -5.14
C LEU A 3 29.42 -0.41 -5.27
N ARG A 4 29.86 -1.42 -4.50
CA ARG A 4 29.25 -2.77 -4.56
C ARG A 4 27.90 -2.89 -3.85
N ASN A 5 27.59 -2.03 -2.89
CA ASN A 5 26.34 -2.13 -2.10
C ASN A 5 25.14 -1.42 -2.75
N ARG A 6 25.38 -0.44 -3.63
CA ARG A 6 24.28 0.32 -4.30
C ARG A 6 23.61 -0.46 -5.42
N THR A 7 24.40 -1.22 -6.18
CA THR A 7 23.87 -2.16 -7.19
C THR A 7 22.99 -3.25 -6.58
N ALA A 8 23.16 -3.54 -5.28
CA ALA A 8 22.38 -4.54 -4.58
C ALA A 8 20.93 -4.12 -4.33
N LEU A 9 20.65 -2.83 -4.05
CA LEU A 9 19.28 -2.37 -3.80
C LEU A 9 18.42 -2.38 -5.08
N THR A 10 18.97 -1.91 -6.20
CA THR A 10 18.29 -1.93 -7.49
C THR A 10 18.07 -3.37 -7.97
N ASN A 11 19.05 -4.26 -7.72
CA ASN A 11 18.96 -5.68 -8.07
C ASN A 11 18.01 -6.46 -7.17
N ILE A 12 17.84 -6.09 -5.89
CA ILE A 12 16.87 -6.75 -4.99
C ILE A 12 15.44 -6.41 -5.40
N VAL A 13 15.14 -5.17 -5.73
CA VAL A 13 13.80 -4.78 -6.23
C VAL A 13 13.48 -5.47 -7.57
N ASN A 14 14.46 -5.59 -8.47
CA ASN A 14 14.28 -6.24 -9.77
C ASN A 14 14.37 -7.78 -9.69
N GLN A 15 15.12 -8.35 -8.72
CA GLN A 15 15.21 -9.80 -8.55
C GLN A 15 13.98 -10.39 -7.85
N GLU A 16 13.29 -9.66 -6.98
CA GLU A 16 12.01 -10.10 -6.42
C GLU A 16 10.95 -10.27 -7.53
N ASN A 17 10.97 -9.42 -8.55
CA ASN A 17 10.04 -9.51 -9.69
C ASN A 17 10.41 -10.60 -10.72
N THR A 18 11.67 -11.05 -10.79
CA THR A 18 12.12 -12.04 -11.80
C THR A 18 12.35 -13.45 -11.26
N LYS A 19 12.56 -13.63 -9.95
CA LYS A 19 12.81 -14.95 -9.36
C LYS A 19 11.54 -15.79 -9.10
N ASN A 20 10.36 -15.19 -9.16
CA ASN A 20 9.10 -15.95 -9.00
C ASN A 20 8.75 -16.85 -10.20
N PHE A 21 9.57 -16.88 -11.26
CA PHE A 21 9.28 -17.66 -12.47
C PHE A 21 9.89 -19.06 -12.51
N LYS A 22 10.74 -19.45 -11.56
CA LYS A 22 11.33 -20.82 -11.53
C LYS A 22 11.64 -21.25 -10.10
N SER A 23 10.72 -21.92 -9.43
CA SER A 23 11.06 -22.93 -8.43
C SER A 23 9.90 -23.88 -8.14
N SER A 24 10.11 -25.09 -8.50
CA SER A 24 9.62 -26.41 -8.01
C SER A 24 8.58 -26.39 -6.90
N VAL A 25 7.47 -26.99 -7.21
CA VAL A 25 6.46 -27.52 -6.28
C VAL A 25 7.12 -28.46 -5.26
N THR A 26 7.23 -28.02 -4.02
CA THR A 26 7.50 -28.88 -2.88
C THR A 26 6.20 -29.01 -2.09
N THR A 27 5.66 -30.21 -2.10
CA THR A 27 4.48 -30.62 -1.32
C THR A 27 4.73 -30.43 0.17
N ILE A 28 3.94 -29.59 0.82
CA ILE A 28 3.91 -29.44 2.28
C ILE A 28 2.72 -30.22 2.82
N PRO A 29 2.92 -31.08 3.86
CA PRO A 29 1.84 -31.88 4.44
C PRO A 29 0.77 -30.98 5.08
N GLY A 30 -0.49 -31.38 4.93
CA GLY A 30 -1.67 -30.66 5.33
C GLY A 30 -1.65 -30.14 6.76
N LYS A 31 -1.71 -28.82 6.92
CA LYS A 31 -2.10 -28.18 8.17
C LYS A 31 -3.54 -27.72 8.03
N THR A 32 -4.33 -28.12 9.00
CA THR A 32 -5.73 -27.73 9.22
C THR A 32 -5.94 -26.24 8.94
N LYS A 33 -6.74 -25.95 7.94
CA LYS A 33 -7.21 -24.59 7.62
C LYS A 33 -8.01 -24.07 8.82
N ARG A 34 -7.52 -23.04 9.49
CA ARG A 34 -8.30 -22.34 10.50
C ARG A 34 -9.40 -21.55 9.79
N ALA A 35 -10.64 -21.82 10.14
CA ALA A 35 -11.77 -20.97 9.76
C ALA A 35 -11.63 -19.60 10.43
N ALA A 36 -10.87 -18.70 9.81
CA ALA A 36 -10.63 -17.36 10.33
C ALA A 36 -11.92 -16.54 10.50
N LEU A 37 -12.95 -16.91 9.75
CA LEU A 37 -14.23 -16.19 9.68
C LEU A 37 -15.39 -16.94 10.35
N GLY A 38 -15.16 -18.03 11.05
CA GLY A 38 -16.20 -18.73 11.82
C GLY A 38 -16.93 -17.81 12.82
N GLU A 39 -16.23 -16.81 13.34
CA GLU A 39 -16.82 -15.78 14.20
C GLU A 39 -17.71 -14.77 13.43
N ILE A 40 -17.64 -14.74 12.09
CA ILE A 40 -18.43 -13.83 11.24
C ILE A 40 -19.71 -14.53 10.71
N GLY A 41 -19.91 -15.79 11.06
CA GLY A 41 -21.16 -16.50 10.77
C GLY A 41 -21.13 -17.42 9.53
N ASN A 42 -19.98 -17.68 8.92
CA ASN A 42 -19.82 -18.69 7.88
C ASN A 42 -19.57 -20.06 8.54
N LYS A 43 -20.46 -21.03 8.34
CA LYS A 43 -20.21 -22.43 8.66
C LYS A 43 -19.34 -23.03 7.55
N VAL A 44 -18.08 -23.26 7.85
CA VAL A 44 -17.19 -24.03 6.96
C VAL A 44 -17.44 -25.51 7.21
N ASN A 45 -18.06 -26.19 6.27
CA ASN A 45 -18.14 -27.65 6.26
C ASN A 45 -16.78 -28.21 5.84
N THR A 46 -16.12 -28.92 6.75
CA THR A 46 -14.90 -29.66 6.45
C THR A 46 -15.22 -30.89 5.61
N LEU A 47 -15.00 -30.82 4.32
CA LEU A 47 -14.94 -32.01 3.45
C LEU A 47 -13.49 -32.45 3.32
N ARG A 48 -13.24 -33.71 3.71
CA ARG A 48 -11.99 -34.45 3.53
C ARG A 48 -11.87 -34.89 2.07
N GLY A 49 -10.69 -34.67 1.47
CA GLY A 49 -10.13 -35.46 0.39
C GLY A 49 -10.59 -35.10 -1.02
N ILE A 50 -9.86 -34.19 -1.70
CA ILE A 50 -9.76 -34.15 -3.15
C ILE A 50 -8.28 -33.89 -3.49
N GLU A 51 -7.72 -34.78 -4.33
CA GLU A 51 -6.34 -34.70 -4.82
C GLU A 51 -6.15 -33.53 -5.80
N PRO A 52 -4.93 -33.00 -5.96
CA PRO A 52 -4.66 -31.88 -6.86
C PRO A 52 -4.78 -32.32 -8.32
N ILE A 53 -5.55 -31.58 -9.11
CA ILE A 53 -5.69 -31.77 -10.56
C ILE A 53 -4.43 -31.24 -11.25
N ASP A 54 -3.77 -32.15 -11.96
CA ASP A 54 -2.62 -31.88 -12.81
C ASP A 54 -3.01 -31.01 -14.02
N ARG A 55 -2.43 -29.81 -14.13
CA ARG A 55 -2.71 -28.82 -15.17
C ARG A 55 -2.04 -29.07 -16.53
N THR A 56 -1.30 -30.17 -16.68
CA THR A 56 -0.50 -30.44 -17.89
C THR A 56 -1.25 -31.14 -19.03
N SER A 57 -2.52 -31.56 -18.88
CA SER A 57 -3.21 -32.41 -19.84
C SER A 57 -4.31 -31.74 -20.69
N LEU A 58 -4.45 -30.41 -20.69
CA LEU A 58 -5.53 -29.71 -21.43
C LEU A 58 -5.04 -28.77 -22.55
N LEU A 59 -3.89 -29.05 -23.15
CA LEU A 59 -3.53 -28.43 -24.43
C LEU A 59 -3.55 -29.51 -25.52
N ILE A 60 -4.33 -29.23 -26.57
CA ILE A 60 -4.47 -29.90 -27.86
C ILE A 60 -5.76 -30.71 -28.00
N LYS A 61 -6.80 -30.08 -28.51
CA LYS A 61 -7.69 -30.66 -29.50
C LYS A 61 -8.14 -29.59 -30.52
N ASP A 62 -7.81 -29.87 -31.73
CA ASP A 62 -8.06 -29.12 -32.96
C ASP A 62 -9.52 -28.66 -33.14
N LYS A 63 -9.70 -27.40 -33.57
CA LYS A 63 -10.90 -26.97 -34.30
C LYS A 63 -10.50 -26.22 -35.55
N LYS A 64 -10.99 -26.75 -36.68
CA LYS A 64 -10.89 -26.23 -38.04
C LYS A 64 -11.41 -24.79 -38.16
N PRO A 65 -10.90 -23.97 -39.09
CA PRO A 65 -11.37 -22.61 -39.32
C PRO A 65 -12.69 -22.58 -40.07
N ILE A 66 -13.65 -21.80 -39.57
CA ILE A 66 -14.88 -21.44 -40.29
C ILE A 66 -14.63 -20.10 -40.96
N ILE A 67 -14.79 -20.11 -42.31
CA ILE A 67 -14.66 -18.97 -43.21
C ILE A 67 -15.86 -18.03 -42.99
N ALA A 68 -15.59 -16.75 -42.73
CA ALA A 68 -16.59 -15.69 -42.73
C ALA A 68 -16.66 -14.97 -44.09
N PRO A 69 -17.86 -14.61 -44.62
CA PRO A 69 -17.94 -13.83 -45.83
C PRO A 69 -17.76 -12.34 -45.56
N LYS A 70 -16.96 -11.71 -46.41
CA LYS A 70 -16.76 -10.25 -46.51
C LYS A 70 -18.03 -9.53 -46.86
N GLN A 71 -18.40 -8.51 -46.11
CA GLN A 71 -19.18 -7.38 -46.64
C GLN A 71 -18.46 -6.08 -46.31
N ALA A 72 -18.08 -5.37 -47.36
CA ALA A 72 -17.49 -4.06 -47.35
C ALA A 72 -18.56 -2.99 -47.12
N ILE A 73 -18.38 -2.14 -46.11
CA ILE A 73 -19.17 -0.91 -45.94
C ILE A 73 -18.23 0.26 -46.19
N LYS A 74 -18.61 1.10 -47.17
CA LYS A 74 -17.92 2.34 -47.57
C LYS A 74 -18.10 3.41 -46.47
N PRO A 75 -17.11 4.30 -46.30
CA PRO A 75 -17.21 5.44 -45.38
C PRO A 75 -18.02 6.58 -46.03
N PRO A 76 -18.83 7.33 -45.26
CA PRO A 76 -19.43 8.58 -45.75
C PRO A 76 -18.43 9.75 -45.63
N GLU A 77 -18.56 10.63 -46.63
CA GLU A 77 -17.77 11.82 -46.85
C GLU A 77 -18.04 12.95 -45.86
N LYS A 78 -17.07 13.81 -45.81
CA LYS A 78 -16.87 15.04 -45.02
C LYS A 78 -18.05 16.00 -45.03
N ALA A 79 -18.35 16.56 -43.84
CA ALA A 79 -18.84 17.92 -43.72
C ALA A 79 -17.99 18.65 -42.67
N THR A 80 -17.21 19.59 -43.13
CA THR A 80 -16.42 20.56 -42.34
C THR A 80 -17.35 21.68 -41.90
N GLU A 81 -17.56 21.82 -40.59
CA GLU A 81 -18.06 23.05 -40.02
C GLU A 81 -17.16 23.51 -38.91
N LYS A 82 -16.45 24.61 -39.16
CA LYS A 82 -15.60 25.31 -38.20
C LYS A 82 -16.44 26.23 -37.37
N LEU A 83 -16.52 26.02 -36.06
CA LEU A 83 -16.96 27.03 -35.10
C LEU A 83 -15.76 27.50 -34.27
N PRO A 84 -15.60 28.80 -34.04
CA PRO A 84 -14.44 29.36 -33.36
C PRO A 84 -14.57 29.22 -31.86
N VAL A 85 -13.58 28.60 -31.23
CA VAL A 85 -13.42 28.53 -29.77
C VAL A 85 -12.89 29.90 -29.30
N GLN A 86 -13.72 30.65 -28.63
CA GLN A 86 -13.30 31.83 -27.88
C GLN A 86 -12.70 31.42 -26.54
N ILE A 87 -11.41 31.65 -26.40
CA ILE A 87 -10.68 31.49 -25.14
C ILE A 87 -10.97 32.71 -24.26
N VAL A 88 -11.84 32.57 -23.28
CA VAL A 88 -12.07 33.59 -22.25
C VAL A 88 -11.08 33.40 -21.14
N LYS A 89 -10.11 34.30 -21.02
CA LYS A 89 -9.21 34.40 -19.86
C LYS A 89 -9.94 35.13 -18.73
N PRO A 90 -10.03 34.60 -17.52
CA PRO A 90 -10.53 35.36 -16.38
C PRO A 90 -9.49 36.40 -15.93
N VAL A 91 -9.82 37.67 -16.06
CA VAL A 91 -9.05 38.78 -15.47
C VAL A 91 -9.51 38.93 -14.03
N ILE A 92 -8.68 38.57 -13.08
CA ILE A 92 -8.89 38.86 -11.66
C ILE A 92 -8.41 40.30 -11.42
N LYS A 93 -9.34 41.19 -11.17
CA LYS A 93 -9.06 42.56 -10.67
C LYS A 93 -8.79 42.49 -9.17
N VAL A 94 -7.54 42.68 -8.78
CA VAL A 94 -7.16 42.92 -7.38
C VAL A 94 -7.49 44.35 -7.03
N ALA A 95 -8.42 44.54 -6.10
CA ALA A 95 -8.67 45.84 -5.49
C ALA A 95 -7.65 46.08 -4.38
N VAL A 96 -6.85 47.11 -4.54
CA VAL A 96 -5.93 47.62 -3.50
C VAL A 96 -6.74 48.48 -2.55
N SER A 97 -6.85 48.08 -1.29
CA SER A 97 -7.31 48.98 -0.20
C SER A 97 -6.16 49.18 0.79
N GLN A 98 -5.95 50.43 1.10
CA GLN A 98 -4.84 50.98 1.89
C GLN A 98 -4.93 50.68 3.39
N GLU A 99 -3.76 50.53 3.95
CA GLU A 99 -3.25 50.90 5.29
C GLU A 99 -4.02 50.49 6.55
N ASN A 100 -3.38 49.57 7.30
CA ASN A 100 -3.29 49.70 8.75
C ASN A 100 -1.90 49.22 9.22
N VAL A 101 -1.15 50.19 9.76
CA VAL A 101 0.16 49.98 10.37
C VAL A 101 -0.04 49.26 11.71
N ILE A 102 0.38 48.02 11.83
CA ILE A 102 0.50 47.32 13.11
C ILE A 102 1.98 47.00 13.34
N SER A 103 2.46 47.42 14.49
CA SER A 103 3.81 47.31 15.02
C SER A 103 4.39 45.88 14.94
N LEU A 104 5.62 45.80 14.44
CA LEU A 104 6.45 44.60 14.35
C LEU A 104 6.77 44.01 15.73
N PRO A 105 6.56 42.70 15.95
CA PRO A 105 7.23 41.95 17.00
C PRO A 105 8.65 41.56 16.55
N ALA A 106 9.54 41.44 17.53
CA ALA A 106 10.97 41.26 17.42
C ALA A 106 11.43 40.21 16.39
N LYS A 107 12.53 40.54 15.68
CA LYS A 107 13.26 39.72 14.75
C LYS A 107 13.52 38.30 15.32
N LYS A 108 12.79 37.31 14.85
CA LYS A 108 13.32 35.97 14.74
C LYS A 108 14.36 35.99 13.60
N GLU A 109 15.57 35.51 13.85
CA GLU A 109 16.56 35.32 12.81
C GLU A 109 15.94 34.50 11.70
N VAL A 110 15.73 35.12 10.55
CA VAL A 110 15.32 34.43 9.33
C VAL A 110 16.55 33.68 8.86
N GLN A 111 16.66 32.41 9.23
CA GLN A 111 17.57 31.49 8.57
C GLN A 111 17.29 31.58 7.06
N SER A 112 18.33 31.89 6.28
CA SER A 112 18.17 32.13 4.87
C SER A 112 17.69 30.85 4.21
N PHE A 113 16.56 30.90 3.53
CA PHE A 113 15.92 29.80 2.81
C PHE A 113 16.89 29.05 1.86
N SER A 114 17.97 29.69 1.42
CA SER A 114 19.00 29.12 0.57
C SER A 114 19.98 28.20 1.31
N SER A 115 20.21 28.38 2.62
CA SER A 115 21.10 27.50 3.39
C SER A 115 20.49 26.12 3.65
N ASP A 116 19.18 26.06 3.83
CA ASP A 116 18.45 24.80 4.03
C ASP A 116 18.35 24.01 2.72
N LEU A 117 18.20 24.70 1.57
CA LEU A 117 18.25 24.08 0.24
C LEU A 117 19.62 23.53 -0.13
N LEU A 118 20.71 24.19 0.29
CA LEU A 118 22.08 23.73 0.07
C LEU A 118 22.44 22.48 0.89
N ALA A 119 21.68 22.18 1.96
CA ALA A 119 21.86 21.00 2.79
C ALA A 119 21.10 19.75 2.26
N VAL A 120 20.31 19.89 1.19
CA VAL A 120 19.54 18.78 0.58
C VAL A 120 20.36 18.12 -0.52
N GLU A 121 20.56 16.82 -0.42
CA GLU A 121 21.22 16.02 -1.46
C GLU A 121 20.23 15.67 -2.59
N ASP A 122 20.65 15.87 -3.86
CA ASP A 122 19.86 15.40 -5.02
C ASP A 122 19.98 13.86 -5.10
N ILE A 123 18.93 13.16 -4.68
CA ILE A 123 18.91 11.69 -4.67
C ILE A 123 18.77 11.10 -6.08
N ASP A 124 18.42 11.87 -7.09
CA ASP A 124 18.19 11.42 -8.46
C ASP A 124 19.39 11.63 -9.39
N GLU A 125 20.45 12.31 -8.90
CA GLU A 125 21.62 12.64 -9.70
C GLU A 125 22.27 11.42 -10.36
N GLU A 126 22.44 10.32 -9.60
CA GLU A 126 23.05 9.09 -10.09
C GLU A 126 22.18 8.36 -11.13
N ASP A 127 20.87 8.62 -11.13
CA ASP A 127 19.89 7.92 -11.97
C ASP A 127 19.64 8.64 -13.31
N LYS A 128 20.15 9.86 -13.51
CA LYS A 128 19.94 10.68 -14.72
C LYS A 128 20.39 9.99 -16.00
N GLY A 129 21.38 9.09 -15.91
CA GLY A 129 21.88 8.30 -17.05
C GLY A 129 21.00 7.11 -17.45
N ASN A 130 19.99 6.74 -16.68
CA ASN A 130 19.15 5.59 -16.95
C ASN A 130 17.68 6.01 -17.20
N PRO A 131 17.22 6.03 -18.47
CA PRO A 131 15.85 6.42 -18.80
C PRO A 131 14.75 5.57 -18.12
N SER A 132 15.05 4.30 -17.80
CA SER A 132 14.10 3.39 -17.17
C SER A 132 13.77 3.78 -15.72
N LEU A 133 14.59 4.60 -15.06
CA LEU A 133 14.37 5.07 -13.70
C LEU A 133 13.54 6.36 -13.66
N VAL A 134 13.27 6.98 -14.80
CA VAL A 134 12.39 8.15 -14.98
C VAL A 134 12.74 9.30 -14.02
N SER A 135 14.03 9.44 -13.69
CA SER A 135 14.53 10.37 -12.66
C SER A 135 14.14 11.83 -12.91
N ILE A 136 14.08 12.25 -14.19
CA ILE A 136 13.71 13.63 -14.59
C ILE A 136 12.30 14.00 -14.13
N TYR A 137 11.37 13.03 -14.08
CA TYR A 137 9.96 13.24 -13.69
C TYR A 137 9.67 12.82 -12.26
N SER A 138 10.66 12.33 -11.51
CA SER A 138 10.44 11.75 -10.19
C SER A 138 9.75 12.73 -9.23
N ASN A 139 10.18 13.99 -9.19
CA ASN A 139 9.59 14.99 -8.31
C ASN A 139 8.13 15.28 -8.66
N ASP A 140 7.83 15.47 -9.95
CA ASP A 140 6.47 15.73 -10.44
C ASP A 140 5.54 14.54 -10.16
N ILE A 141 6.05 13.31 -10.32
CA ILE A 141 5.31 12.07 -10.01
C ILE A 141 4.94 12.03 -8.53
N TYR A 142 5.88 12.30 -7.62
CA TYR A 142 5.59 12.24 -6.18
C TYR A 142 4.73 13.40 -5.69
N GLU A 143 4.81 14.58 -6.30
CA GLU A 143 3.87 15.68 -6.06
C GLU A 143 2.46 15.31 -6.52
N TYR A 144 2.33 14.72 -7.71
CA TYR A 144 1.05 14.21 -8.21
C TYR A 144 0.47 13.11 -7.30
N LEU A 145 1.29 12.17 -6.83
CA LEU A 145 0.85 11.14 -5.88
C LEU A 145 0.31 11.76 -4.58
N ARG A 146 0.93 12.83 -4.05
CA ARG A 146 0.39 13.55 -2.88
C ARG A 146 -0.94 14.22 -3.17
N THR A 147 -1.10 14.78 -4.35
CA THR A 147 -2.39 15.33 -4.79
C THR A 147 -3.45 14.23 -4.83
N LEU A 148 -3.14 13.06 -5.38
CA LEU A 148 -4.06 11.93 -5.44
C LEU A 148 -4.43 11.40 -4.03
N GLU A 149 -3.51 11.31 -3.08
CA GLU A 149 -3.86 10.84 -1.74
C GLU A 149 -4.87 11.77 -1.04
N SER A 150 -4.81 13.08 -1.30
CA SER A 150 -5.77 14.05 -0.79
C SER A 150 -7.15 13.93 -1.44
N MET A 151 -7.24 13.40 -2.68
CA MET A 151 -8.50 13.16 -3.38
C MET A 151 -9.22 11.88 -2.87
N TYR A 152 -8.50 10.95 -2.26
CA TYR A 152 -9.04 9.66 -1.79
C TYR A 152 -8.84 9.46 -0.28
N PRO A 153 -9.31 10.37 0.59
CA PRO A 153 -9.10 10.27 2.03
C PRO A 153 -9.92 9.14 2.64
N ILE A 154 -9.36 8.52 3.67
CA ILE A 154 -10.10 7.65 4.58
C ILE A 154 -10.38 8.45 5.85
N SER A 155 -11.66 8.58 6.21
CA SER A 155 -12.07 9.35 7.39
C SER A 155 -11.78 8.58 8.67
N LYS A 156 -11.27 9.26 9.69
CA LYS A 156 -11.11 8.66 11.02
C LYS A 156 -12.48 8.20 11.54
N GLY A 157 -12.55 6.97 12.01
CA GLY A 157 -13.79 6.44 12.60
C GLY A 157 -14.88 6.12 11.56
N TYR A 158 -14.58 5.93 10.27
CA TYR A 158 -15.58 5.74 9.22
C TYR A 158 -16.53 4.54 9.44
N LEU A 159 -16.13 3.53 10.24
CA LEU A 159 -16.99 2.40 10.61
C LEU A 159 -17.94 2.70 11.78
N CYS A 160 -17.87 3.89 12.35
CA CYS A 160 -18.73 4.25 13.48
C CYS A 160 -20.21 4.22 13.07
N GLY A 161 -21.05 3.53 13.86
CA GLY A 161 -22.46 3.38 13.56
C GLY A 161 -22.81 2.39 12.44
N GLN A 162 -21.84 1.60 11.96
CA GLN A 162 -22.06 0.54 10.98
C GLN A 162 -22.16 -0.84 11.66
N GLU A 163 -22.75 -1.82 10.96
CA GLU A 163 -22.78 -3.22 11.42
C GLU A 163 -21.39 -3.85 11.40
N VAL A 164 -20.55 -3.44 10.47
CA VAL A 164 -19.15 -3.85 10.35
C VAL A 164 -18.31 -3.10 11.38
N THR A 165 -17.67 -3.84 12.26
CA THR A 165 -16.82 -3.26 13.33
C THR A 165 -15.34 -3.22 12.91
N PRO A 166 -14.51 -2.35 13.54
CA PRO A 166 -13.06 -2.34 13.35
C PRO A 166 -12.42 -3.72 13.53
N LYS A 167 -12.83 -4.47 14.53
CA LYS A 167 -12.34 -5.84 14.80
C LYS A 167 -12.65 -6.80 13.64
N MET A 168 -13.84 -6.71 13.05
CA MET A 168 -14.21 -7.55 11.90
C MET A 168 -13.37 -7.22 10.66
N ARG A 169 -13.13 -5.92 10.43
CA ARG A 169 -12.19 -5.45 9.38
C ARG A 169 -10.80 -6.04 9.58
N SER A 170 -10.24 -5.97 10.78
CA SER A 170 -8.91 -6.51 11.08
C SER A 170 -8.82 -8.03 10.86
N VAL A 171 -9.85 -8.79 11.26
CA VAL A 171 -9.93 -10.25 10.99
C VAL A 171 -9.96 -10.53 9.49
N LEU A 172 -10.75 -9.75 8.73
CA LEU A 172 -10.81 -9.90 7.27
C LEU A 172 -9.45 -9.65 6.62
N ILE A 173 -8.77 -8.56 6.99
CA ILE A 173 -7.48 -8.20 6.38
C ILE A 173 -6.40 -9.22 6.76
N ASP A 174 -6.35 -9.69 8.01
CA ASP A 174 -5.42 -10.74 8.43
C ASP A 174 -5.60 -12.03 7.57
N TRP A 175 -6.85 -12.44 7.32
CA TRP A 175 -7.14 -13.56 6.43
C TRP A 175 -6.74 -13.27 4.96
N LEU A 176 -6.99 -12.06 4.47
CA LEU A 176 -6.61 -11.65 3.11
C LEU A 176 -5.09 -11.65 2.91
N VAL A 177 -4.29 -11.40 3.95
CA VAL A 177 -2.83 -11.55 3.87
C VAL A 177 -2.44 -13.01 3.60
N ASP A 178 -3.12 -13.99 4.21
CA ASP A 178 -2.88 -15.40 3.93
C ASP A 178 -3.32 -15.78 2.50
N VAL A 179 -4.48 -15.28 2.03
CA VAL A 179 -4.97 -15.46 0.65
C VAL A 179 -3.98 -14.88 -0.37
N HIS A 180 -3.53 -13.66 -0.12
CA HIS A 180 -2.53 -12.97 -0.94
C HIS A 180 -1.25 -13.81 -1.10
N GLN A 181 -0.76 -14.43 -0.01
CA GLN A 181 0.41 -15.31 -0.06
C GLN A 181 0.14 -16.60 -0.84
N GLN A 182 -1.07 -17.17 -0.74
CA GLN A 182 -1.45 -18.37 -1.48
C GLN A 182 -1.53 -18.14 -2.99
N PHE A 183 -2.00 -16.98 -3.39
CA PHE A 183 -2.10 -16.59 -4.80
C PHE A 183 -0.80 -16.03 -5.37
N HIS A 184 0.24 -15.85 -4.53
CA HIS A 184 1.53 -15.25 -4.92
C HIS A 184 1.41 -13.89 -5.57
N LEU A 185 0.50 -13.05 -5.09
CA LEU A 185 0.25 -11.72 -5.61
C LEU A 185 1.35 -10.73 -5.20
N MET A 186 1.47 -9.63 -5.96
CA MET A 186 2.37 -8.52 -5.64
C MET A 186 1.93 -7.81 -4.35
N GLN A 187 2.86 -7.16 -3.67
CA GLN A 187 2.53 -6.39 -2.46
C GLN A 187 1.56 -5.24 -2.77
N GLU A 188 1.72 -4.61 -3.92
CA GLU A 188 0.84 -3.55 -4.42
C GLU A 188 -0.62 -4.01 -4.45
N THR A 189 -0.87 -5.24 -4.91
CA THR A 189 -2.21 -5.84 -4.94
C THR A 189 -2.84 -5.92 -3.54
N LEU A 190 -2.06 -6.27 -2.50
CA LEU A 190 -2.55 -6.29 -1.12
C LEU A 190 -2.92 -4.89 -0.63
N TYR A 191 -2.05 -3.90 -0.84
CA TYR A 191 -2.33 -2.52 -0.43
C TYR A 191 -3.54 -1.95 -1.15
N LEU A 192 -3.67 -2.18 -2.45
CA LEU A 192 -4.82 -1.75 -3.23
C LEU A 192 -6.11 -2.45 -2.76
N THR A 193 -6.04 -3.75 -2.46
CA THR A 193 -7.18 -4.50 -1.90
C THR A 193 -7.72 -3.82 -0.64
N VAL A 194 -6.84 -3.48 0.31
CA VAL A 194 -7.26 -2.83 1.57
C VAL A 194 -7.79 -1.42 1.30
N ALA A 195 -7.16 -0.67 0.39
CA ALA A 195 -7.63 0.66 0.01
C ALA A 195 -9.04 0.62 -0.61
N ILE A 196 -9.33 -0.38 -1.45
CA ILE A 196 -10.66 -0.60 -2.02
C ILE A 196 -11.68 -0.93 -0.91
N ILE A 197 -11.33 -1.84 0.01
CA ILE A 197 -12.21 -2.21 1.13
C ILE A 197 -12.57 -0.99 1.98
N ASP A 198 -11.57 -0.22 2.41
CA ASP A 198 -11.78 0.93 3.29
C ASP A 198 -12.63 2.02 2.62
N ARG A 199 -12.33 2.35 1.36
CA ARG A 199 -13.09 3.33 0.58
C ARG A 199 -14.51 2.87 0.32
N PHE A 200 -14.70 1.59 -0.01
CA PHE A 200 -16.02 1.02 -0.25
C PHE A 200 -16.88 1.01 1.01
N LEU A 201 -16.36 0.54 2.15
CA LEU A 201 -17.07 0.52 3.42
C LEU A 201 -17.37 1.93 3.95
N GLN A 202 -16.51 2.91 3.63
CA GLN A 202 -16.76 4.32 3.95
C GLN A 202 -17.93 4.89 3.13
N ALA A 203 -17.99 4.57 1.83
CA ALA A 203 -18.99 5.09 0.91
C ALA A 203 -20.33 4.33 1.01
N PHE A 204 -20.29 3.02 1.20
CA PHE A 204 -21.45 2.13 1.24
C PHE A 204 -21.66 1.54 2.64
N ARG A 205 -22.45 2.21 3.45
CA ARG A 205 -22.62 1.90 4.89
C ARG A 205 -23.55 0.73 5.21
N SER A 206 -24.27 0.19 4.22
CA SER A 206 -25.32 -0.82 4.42
C SER A 206 -24.84 -2.25 4.18
N ILE A 207 -23.57 -2.55 4.42
CA ILE A 207 -23.02 -3.89 4.27
C ILE A 207 -23.26 -4.71 5.54
N ASP A 208 -24.01 -5.82 5.38
CA ASP A 208 -24.15 -6.81 6.42
C ASP A 208 -22.81 -7.47 6.75
N ARG A 209 -22.58 -7.77 8.02
CA ARG A 209 -21.37 -8.50 8.45
C ARG A 209 -21.16 -9.84 7.73
N LYS A 210 -22.26 -10.51 7.31
CA LYS A 210 -22.21 -11.79 6.58
C LYS A 210 -21.62 -11.65 5.18
N ARG A 211 -21.71 -10.46 4.58
CA ARG A 211 -21.18 -10.15 3.25
C ARG A 211 -19.80 -9.53 3.28
N LEU A 212 -19.22 -9.30 4.47
CA LEU A 212 -17.92 -8.65 4.60
C LEU A 212 -16.79 -9.45 3.93
N GLN A 213 -16.81 -10.79 4.03
CA GLN A 213 -15.85 -11.64 3.33
C GLN A 213 -15.99 -11.55 1.81
N LEU A 214 -17.24 -11.49 1.31
CA LEU A 214 -17.50 -11.28 -0.12
C LEU A 214 -16.92 -9.95 -0.61
N VAL A 215 -17.06 -8.86 0.17
CA VAL A 215 -16.40 -7.58 -0.13
C VAL A 215 -14.88 -7.75 -0.20
N GLY A 216 -14.27 -8.45 0.77
CA GLY A 216 -12.83 -8.66 0.81
C GLY A 216 -12.27 -9.42 -0.39
N VAL A 217 -12.85 -10.58 -0.72
CA VAL A 217 -12.39 -11.38 -1.88
C VAL A 217 -12.64 -10.66 -3.20
N THR A 218 -13.76 -9.96 -3.32
CA THR A 218 -14.06 -9.18 -4.53
C THR A 218 -13.12 -7.98 -4.68
N ALA A 219 -12.79 -7.30 -3.58
CA ALA A 219 -11.78 -6.23 -3.60
C ALA A 219 -10.41 -6.75 -4.05
N MET A 220 -9.99 -7.94 -3.58
CA MET A 220 -8.75 -8.57 -4.03
C MET A 220 -8.82 -9.00 -5.51
N PHE A 221 -9.96 -9.47 -5.99
CA PHE A 221 -10.18 -9.78 -7.40
C PHE A 221 -10.07 -8.53 -8.28
N ILE A 222 -10.65 -7.39 -7.87
CA ILE A 222 -10.50 -6.10 -8.57
C ILE A 222 -9.04 -5.65 -8.55
N ALA A 223 -8.40 -5.67 -7.37
CA ALA A 223 -7.01 -5.25 -7.21
C ALA A 223 -6.06 -6.11 -8.05
N SER A 224 -6.27 -7.43 -8.12
CA SER A 224 -5.43 -8.32 -8.94
C SER A 224 -5.59 -8.03 -10.43
N LYS A 225 -6.77 -7.68 -10.91
CA LYS A 225 -6.97 -7.26 -12.31
C LYS A 225 -6.32 -5.92 -12.63
N TYR A 226 -6.12 -5.07 -11.63
CA TYR A 226 -5.52 -3.75 -11.79
C TYR A 226 -3.98 -3.79 -11.75
N GLU A 227 -3.40 -4.58 -10.84
CA GLU A 227 -1.96 -4.58 -10.55
C GLU A 227 -1.20 -5.74 -11.18
N GLU A 228 -1.83 -6.92 -11.32
CA GLU A 228 -1.14 -8.13 -11.77
C GLU A 228 -1.11 -8.23 -13.30
N MET A 229 -0.01 -8.72 -13.86
CA MET A 229 0.05 -9.04 -15.28
C MET A 229 -0.91 -10.19 -15.63
N TYR A 230 -1.05 -11.16 -14.75
CA TYR A 230 -1.98 -12.29 -14.84
C TYR A 230 -2.75 -12.43 -13.54
N SER A 231 -3.99 -11.94 -13.52
CA SER A 231 -4.84 -12.09 -12.34
C SER A 231 -5.31 -13.55 -12.18
N PRO A 232 -5.53 -14.02 -10.93
CA PRO A 232 -6.18 -15.30 -10.69
C PRO A 232 -7.56 -15.37 -11.33
N ASP A 233 -8.01 -16.58 -11.69
CA ASP A 233 -9.36 -16.79 -12.22
C ASP A 233 -10.42 -16.60 -11.12
N ILE A 234 -11.61 -16.17 -11.48
CA ILE A 234 -12.71 -15.96 -10.53
C ILE A 234 -13.06 -17.25 -9.77
N ASN A 235 -12.85 -18.43 -10.37
CA ASN A 235 -13.09 -19.71 -9.71
C ASN A 235 -12.07 -19.96 -8.57
N ASP A 236 -10.86 -19.40 -8.65
CA ASP A 236 -9.91 -19.46 -7.56
C ASP A 236 -10.42 -18.68 -6.34
N PHE A 237 -11.09 -17.53 -6.56
CA PHE A 237 -11.75 -16.75 -5.50
C PHE A 237 -12.99 -17.45 -4.93
N VAL A 238 -13.77 -18.17 -5.73
CA VAL A 238 -14.84 -19.03 -5.23
C VAL A 238 -14.25 -20.14 -4.34
N TYR A 239 -13.19 -20.81 -4.82
CA TYR A 239 -12.55 -21.89 -4.10
C TYR A 239 -11.94 -21.45 -2.75
N ILE A 240 -11.26 -20.29 -2.71
CA ILE A 240 -10.61 -19.83 -1.47
C ILE A 240 -11.62 -19.48 -0.36
N THR A 241 -12.86 -19.18 -0.73
CA THR A 241 -13.97 -18.98 0.22
C THR A 241 -14.69 -20.28 0.60
N ASP A 242 -14.15 -21.44 0.20
CA ASP A 242 -14.76 -22.75 0.43
C ASP A 242 -16.18 -22.85 -0.19
N ASN A 243 -16.36 -22.24 -1.35
CA ASN A 243 -17.65 -22.11 -2.08
C ASN A 243 -18.76 -21.39 -1.28
N ALA A 244 -18.38 -20.56 -0.31
CA ALA A 244 -19.36 -19.75 0.44
C ALA A 244 -20.09 -18.75 -0.45
N TYR A 245 -19.46 -18.35 -1.56
CA TYR A 245 -20.03 -17.43 -2.55
C TYR A 245 -19.89 -18.00 -3.96
N SER A 246 -20.92 -17.81 -4.76
CA SER A 246 -20.94 -18.18 -6.18
C SER A 246 -20.20 -17.14 -7.03
N LYS A 247 -19.77 -17.55 -8.23
CA LYS A 247 -19.22 -16.65 -9.24
C LYS A 247 -20.14 -15.45 -9.53
N VAL A 248 -21.45 -15.66 -9.56
CA VAL A 248 -22.44 -14.61 -9.82
C VAL A 248 -22.42 -13.56 -8.69
N GLU A 249 -22.35 -13.98 -7.44
CA GLU A 249 -22.30 -13.07 -6.30
C GLU A 249 -21.02 -12.24 -6.28
N ILE A 250 -19.87 -12.84 -6.63
CA ILE A 250 -18.61 -12.11 -6.76
C ILE A 250 -18.71 -11.06 -7.87
N LEU A 251 -19.24 -11.39 -9.05
CA LEU A 251 -19.42 -10.43 -10.15
C LEU A 251 -20.42 -9.32 -9.81
N GLN A 252 -21.49 -9.64 -9.09
CA GLN A 252 -22.45 -8.62 -8.63
C GLN A 252 -21.81 -7.68 -7.62
N MET A 253 -21.03 -8.21 -6.68
CA MET A 253 -20.30 -7.39 -5.71
C MET A 253 -19.22 -6.56 -6.39
N GLU A 254 -18.51 -7.09 -7.39
CA GLU A 254 -17.55 -6.35 -8.20
C GLU A 254 -18.21 -5.13 -8.86
N MET A 255 -19.35 -5.33 -9.53
CA MET A 255 -20.09 -4.24 -10.15
C MET A 255 -20.52 -3.18 -9.12
N LEU A 256 -20.93 -3.61 -7.93
CA LEU A 256 -21.32 -2.71 -6.85
C LEU A 256 -20.11 -1.89 -6.35
N ILE A 257 -18.96 -2.53 -6.07
CA ILE A 257 -17.75 -1.84 -5.61
C ILE A 257 -17.27 -0.84 -6.66
N VAL A 258 -17.15 -1.29 -7.92
CA VAL A 258 -16.64 -0.46 -9.02
C VAL A 258 -17.51 0.77 -9.24
N LYS A 259 -18.84 0.63 -9.23
CA LYS A 259 -19.78 1.75 -9.35
C LYS A 259 -19.73 2.68 -8.13
N THR A 260 -19.66 2.14 -6.92
CA THR A 260 -19.61 2.93 -5.68
C THR A 260 -18.36 3.78 -5.61
N LEU A 261 -17.25 3.29 -6.15
CA LEU A 261 -15.95 3.98 -6.19
C LEU A 261 -15.73 4.78 -7.47
N ASP A 262 -16.77 4.91 -8.32
CA ASP A 262 -16.71 5.66 -9.58
C ASP A 262 -15.52 5.26 -10.46
N TYR A 263 -15.23 3.94 -10.56
CA TYR A 263 -14.10 3.39 -11.32
C TYR A 263 -12.73 3.93 -10.93
N SER A 264 -12.62 4.61 -9.80
CA SER A 264 -11.41 5.33 -9.35
C SER A 264 -10.60 4.48 -8.38
N PHE A 265 -9.52 3.85 -8.87
CA PHE A 265 -8.62 3.00 -8.07
C PHE A 265 -7.22 3.60 -7.85
N GLY A 266 -7.01 4.83 -8.31
CA GLY A 266 -5.71 5.51 -8.31
C GLY A 266 -5.24 6.07 -6.95
N ARG A 267 -5.77 5.59 -5.82
CA ARG A 267 -5.23 5.99 -4.51
C ARG A 267 -3.79 5.53 -4.37
N PRO A 268 -2.84 6.43 -4.07
CA PRO A 268 -1.44 6.05 -3.93
C PRO A 268 -1.23 5.03 -2.81
N LEU A 269 -0.26 4.13 -3.01
CA LEU A 269 0.08 3.12 -2.05
C LEU A 269 1.26 3.58 -1.17
N PRO A 270 1.28 3.25 0.13
CA PRO A 270 2.39 3.62 1.03
C PRO A 270 3.74 3.11 0.52
N LEU A 271 3.75 1.99 -0.20
CA LEU A 271 4.95 1.37 -0.74
C LEU A 271 5.68 2.25 -1.77
N HIS A 272 4.94 3.06 -2.57
CA HIS A 272 5.54 4.00 -3.50
C HIS A 272 6.37 5.05 -2.76
N PHE A 273 5.80 5.66 -1.72
CA PHE A 273 6.49 6.64 -0.88
C PHE A 273 7.64 6.02 -0.11
N LEU A 274 7.47 4.80 0.43
CA LEU A 274 8.55 4.11 1.13
C LEU A 274 9.79 3.91 0.26
N ARG A 275 9.63 3.56 -1.03
CA ARG A 275 10.76 3.43 -1.96
C ARG A 275 11.52 4.76 -2.10
N ARG A 276 10.80 5.87 -2.25
CA ARG A 276 11.39 7.21 -2.34
C ARG A 276 12.13 7.60 -1.06
N TYR A 277 11.49 7.40 0.10
CA TYR A 277 12.07 7.76 1.39
C TYR A 277 13.24 6.86 1.77
N SER A 278 13.20 5.59 1.41
CA SER A 278 14.35 4.70 1.57
C SER A 278 15.57 5.18 0.79
N LYS A 279 15.36 5.72 -0.42
CA LYS A 279 16.44 6.32 -1.23
C LYS A 279 16.95 7.60 -0.57
N ALA A 280 16.06 8.50 -0.16
CA ALA A 280 16.40 9.76 0.50
C ALA A 280 17.16 9.56 1.82
N GLY A 281 16.77 8.55 2.60
CA GLY A 281 17.44 8.19 3.86
C GLY A 281 18.64 7.27 3.70
N LYS A 282 19.04 6.89 2.47
CA LYS A 282 20.13 5.92 2.21
C LYS A 282 19.92 4.61 2.99
N ALA A 283 18.68 4.14 3.04
CA ALA A 283 18.28 2.98 3.80
C ALA A 283 18.99 1.70 3.34
N LEU A 284 19.48 0.91 4.28
CA LEU A 284 19.96 -0.43 4.02
C LEU A 284 18.77 -1.37 3.72
N PRO A 285 18.99 -2.54 3.09
CA PRO A 285 17.93 -3.52 2.82
C PRO A 285 17.13 -3.92 4.07
N ILE A 286 17.79 -3.94 5.23
CA ILE A 286 17.14 -4.29 6.49
C ILE A 286 16.16 -3.20 6.95
N HIS A 287 16.53 -1.91 6.84
CA HIS A 287 15.63 -0.78 7.17
C HIS A 287 14.39 -0.81 6.28
N HIS A 288 14.60 -0.96 4.97
CA HIS A 288 13.51 -1.04 4.00
C HIS A 288 12.56 -2.22 4.28
N THR A 289 13.11 -3.42 4.57
CA THR A 289 12.31 -4.60 4.85
C THR A 289 11.56 -4.48 6.18
N MET A 290 12.18 -3.86 7.19
CA MET A 290 11.53 -3.57 8.47
C MET A 290 10.41 -2.55 8.30
N ALA A 291 10.62 -1.48 7.54
CA ALA A 291 9.57 -0.52 7.21
C ALA A 291 8.41 -1.15 6.44
N LYS A 292 8.68 -2.06 5.49
CA LYS A 292 7.63 -2.87 4.82
C LYS A 292 6.80 -3.69 5.82
N TYR A 293 7.45 -4.29 6.82
CA TYR A 293 6.74 -5.00 7.89
C TYR A 293 5.82 -4.07 8.67
N PHE A 294 6.28 -2.87 9.02
CA PHE A 294 5.46 -1.87 9.72
C PHE A 294 4.27 -1.41 8.87
N LEU A 295 4.48 -1.17 7.58
CA LEU A 295 3.41 -0.82 6.66
C LEU A 295 2.34 -1.92 6.56
N GLU A 296 2.73 -3.21 6.44
CA GLU A 296 1.77 -4.29 6.37
C GLU A 296 1.04 -4.51 7.71
N GLN A 297 1.72 -4.32 8.86
CA GLN A 297 1.05 -4.30 10.16
C GLN A 297 0.00 -3.18 10.24
N SER A 298 0.32 -1.99 9.74
CA SER A 298 -0.62 -0.86 9.70
C SER A 298 -1.88 -1.16 8.89
N LEU A 299 -1.83 -2.01 7.86
CA LEU A 299 -3.02 -2.41 7.09
C LEU A 299 -4.08 -3.10 7.96
N VAL A 300 -3.64 -3.96 8.89
CA VAL A 300 -4.54 -4.73 9.76
C VAL A 300 -5.19 -3.84 10.82
N HIS A 301 -4.52 -2.77 11.23
CA HIS A 301 -4.94 -1.89 12.32
C HIS A 301 -5.81 -0.74 11.83
N TYR A 302 -7.05 -0.69 12.33
CA TYR A 302 -8.03 0.33 11.95
C TYR A 302 -7.66 1.74 12.43
N GLU A 303 -6.96 1.83 13.56
CA GLU A 303 -6.61 3.09 14.21
C GLU A 303 -5.78 3.99 13.29
N VAL A 304 -4.91 3.42 12.46
CA VAL A 304 -3.97 4.13 11.58
C VAL A 304 -4.42 4.22 10.12
N CYS A 305 -5.55 3.59 9.74
CA CYS A 305 -5.99 3.54 8.34
C CYS A 305 -6.36 4.90 7.74
N HIS A 306 -6.65 5.90 8.59
CA HIS A 306 -7.06 7.24 8.18
C HIS A 306 -5.89 8.16 7.83
N TYR A 307 -4.67 7.81 8.20
CA TYR A 307 -3.50 8.61 7.84
C TYR A 307 -3.21 8.56 6.34
N PRO A 308 -2.63 9.64 5.77
CA PRO A 308 -2.15 9.62 4.40
C PRO A 308 -1.12 8.51 4.17
N PRO A 309 -1.14 7.82 3.03
CA PRO A 309 -0.15 6.80 2.69
C PRO A 309 1.30 7.26 2.78
N SER A 310 1.57 8.51 2.37
CA SER A 310 2.89 9.14 2.47
C SER A 310 3.35 9.29 3.91
N LEU A 311 2.46 9.70 4.83
CA LEU A 311 2.79 9.87 6.24
C LEU A 311 3.03 8.54 6.95
N ILE A 312 2.24 7.50 6.64
CA ILE A 312 2.47 6.15 7.18
C ILE A 312 3.84 5.62 6.69
N ALA A 313 4.20 5.86 5.43
CA ALA A 313 5.50 5.46 4.88
C ALA A 313 6.67 6.21 5.55
N ALA A 314 6.51 7.50 5.81
CA ALA A 314 7.49 8.31 6.53
C ALA A 314 7.70 7.81 7.97
N ALA A 315 6.61 7.51 8.68
CA ALA A 315 6.66 6.95 10.03
C ALA A 315 7.32 5.57 10.06
N ALA A 316 7.00 4.71 9.10
CA ALA A 316 7.55 3.36 9.02
C ALA A 316 9.07 3.35 8.80
N ILE A 317 9.58 4.16 7.88
CA ILE A 317 11.03 4.23 7.64
C ILE A 317 11.77 4.92 8.79
N TYR A 318 11.18 5.97 9.38
CA TYR A 318 11.77 6.65 10.53
C TYR A 318 11.88 5.71 11.74
N LEU A 319 10.81 4.95 12.04
CA LEU A 319 10.84 3.95 13.11
C LEU A 319 11.88 2.85 12.83
N ALA A 320 12.03 2.42 11.57
CA ALA A 320 13.03 1.42 11.21
C ALA A 320 14.46 1.90 11.46
N PHE A 321 14.76 3.17 11.16
CA PHE A 321 16.04 3.78 11.49
C PHE A 321 16.25 3.88 13.00
N LEU A 322 15.25 4.35 13.76
CA LEU A 322 15.34 4.47 15.22
C LEU A 322 15.61 3.13 15.92
N ILE A 323 15.11 2.03 15.37
CA ILE A 323 15.27 0.72 16.00
C ILE A 323 16.61 0.08 15.64
N ILE A 324 17.08 0.22 14.41
CA ILE A 324 18.26 -0.49 13.91
C ILE A 324 19.54 0.30 14.18
N ASP A 325 19.52 1.63 14.00
CA ASP A 325 20.72 2.47 14.12
C ASP A 325 21.02 2.89 15.58
N ASN A 326 20.15 2.56 16.54
CA ASN A 326 20.33 2.93 17.95
C ASN A 326 21.30 2.02 18.73
N ASP A 327 21.77 0.93 18.14
CA ASP A 327 22.71 0.02 18.81
C ASP A 327 24.18 0.52 18.79
N ASP A 328 24.48 1.60 18.03
CA ASP A 328 25.79 2.24 18.00
C ASP A 328 25.83 3.42 19.00
N GLU A 329 26.30 3.18 20.22
CA GLU A 329 26.44 4.18 21.30
C GLU A 329 27.34 5.40 20.91
N ASP A 330 28.12 5.30 19.84
CA ASP A 330 29.10 6.31 19.42
C ASP A 330 28.62 7.32 18.37
N GLN A 331 27.42 7.19 17.80
CA GLN A 331 26.95 8.14 16.79
C GLN A 331 25.54 8.64 17.10
N GLN A 332 25.47 9.85 17.61
CA GLN A 332 24.26 10.66 17.64
C GLN A 332 23.83 11.02 16.19
N LYS A 333 23.49 9.97 15.41
CA LYS A 333 23.14 10.09 14.01
C LYS A 333 21.78 10.78 13.88
N VAL A 334 21.74 11.86 13.12
CA VAL A 334 20.49 12.55 12.80
C VAL A 334 19.64 11.62 11.94
N VAL A 335 18.70 10.91 12.56
CA VAL A 335 17.87 9.89 11.93
C VAL A 335 16.86 10.53 10.93
N TRP A 336 16.39 11.76 11.22
CA TRP A 336 15.53 12.52 10.31
C TRP A 336 16.32 13.66 9.68
N THR A 337 16.95 13.40 8.52
CA THR A 337 17.81 14.35 7.82
C THR A 337 17.01 15.41 7.06
N ASN A 338 17.64 16.55 6.71
CA ASN A 338 17.03 17.58 5.87
C ASN A 338 16.62 17.02 4.51
N THR A 339 17.37 16.07 3.96
CA THR A 339 17.03 15.36 2.73
C THR A 339 15.72 14.56 2.87
N LEU A 340 15.56 13.80 3.97
CA LEU A 340 14.31 13.09 4.26
C LEU A 340 13.14 14.07 4.46
N ALA A 341 13.32 15.14 5.20
CA ALA A 341 12.30 16.15 5.40
C ALA A 341 11.87 16.80 4.07
N HIS A 342 12.83 17.10 3.19
CA HIS A 342 12.55 17.67 1.87
C HIS A 342 11.72 16.72 0.99
N TYR A 343 12.18 15.48 0.79
CA TYR A 343 11.51 14.53 -0.09
C TYR A 343 10.21 13.95 0.49
N SER A 344 10.07 13.92 1.81
CA SER A 344 8.83 13.52 2.46
C SER A 344 7.84 14.68 2.59
N THR A 345 8.30 15.92 2.61
CA THR A 345 7.54 17.16 2.93
C THR A 345 7.00 17.19 4.36
N TYR A 346 7.48 16.31 5.23
CA TYR A 346 7.09 16.24 6.63
C TYR A 346 8.24 16.66 7.54
N SER A 347 7.92 17.43 8.57
CA SER A 347 8.83 17.66 9.68
C SER A 347 8.88 16.42 10.59
N LYS A 348 9.90 16.35 11.45
CA LYS A 348 9.98 15.31 12.48
C LYS A 348 8.73 15.29 13.37
N ASP A 349 8.21 16.47 13.71
CA ASP A 349 7.06 16.63 14.60
C ASP A 349 5.76 16.14 13.96
N ASP A 350 5.62 16.27 12.63
CA ASP A 350 4.47 15.73 11.89
C ASP A 350 4.47 14.19 11.87
N VAL A 351 5.66 13.58 11.76
CA VAL A 351 5.80 12.12 11.63
C VAL A 351 5.72 11.43 12.99
N PHE A 352 6.22 12.07 14.04
CA PHE A 352 6.42 11.45 15.35
C PHE A 352 5.16 10.88 16.01
N PRO A 353 3.97 11.49 15.94
CA PRO A 353 2.74 10.89 16.44
C PRO A 353 2.42 9.54 15.80
N VAL A 354 2.59 9.41 14.47
CA VAL A 354 2.31 8.16 13.73
C VAL A 354 3.39 7.12 14.03
N VAL A 355 4.64 7.52 14.26
CA VAL A 355 5.71 6.64 14.74
C VAL A 355 5.32 5.99 16.06
N ARG A 356 4.79 6.76 17.01
CA ARG A 356 4.37 6.25 18.32
C ARG A 356 3.22 5.26 18.21
N GLU A 357 2.19 5.56 17.41
CA GLU A 357 1.09 4.64 17.16
C GLU A 357 1.60 3.34 16.50
N THR A 358 2.50 3.46 15.52
CA THR A 358 3.11 2.29 14.85
C THR A 358 3.94 1.48 15.86
N ALA A 359 4.75 2.11 16.69
CA ALA A 359 5.51 1.44 17.75
C ALA A 359 4.59 0.67 18.72
N SER A 360 3.48 1.28 19.13
CA SER A 360 2.47 0.61 19.98
C SER A 360 1.87 -0.62 19.32
N ILE A 361 1.60 -0.57 18.01
CA ILE A 361 1.12 -1.71 17.22
C ILE A 361 2.15 -2.84 17.25
N ILE A 362 3.43 -2.52 17.02
CA ILE A 362 4.50 -3.52 16.93
C ILE A 362 4.79 -4.20 18.28
N VAL A 363 4.84 -3.44 19.37
CA VAL A 363 5.02 -3.97 20.74
C VAL A 363 3.91 -4.96 21.12
N ASN A 364 2.70 -4.75 20.61
CA ASN A 364 1.56 -5.62 20.89
C ASN A 364 1.33 -6.70 19.82
N ALA A 365 2.10 -6.74 18.73
CA ALA A 365 1.88 -7.61 17.59
C ALA A 365 1.94 -9.12 17.92
N ASP A 366 2.66 -9.52 18.96
CA ASP A 366 2.72 -10.92 19.40
C ASP A 366 1.56 -11.33 20.30
N LYS A 367 0.87 -10.37 20.93
CA LYS A 367 -0.24 -10.58 21.87
C LYS A 367 -1.61 -10.64 21.21
N ILE A 368 -1.74 -10.06 20.03
CA ILE A 368 -3.01 -9.98 19.30
C ILE A 368 -3.29 -11.26 18.50
N LYS A 369 -4.56 -11.45 18.11
CA LYS A 369 -4.99 -12.62 17.33
C LYS A 369 -4.55 -12.59 15.85
N TYR A 370 -4.27 -11.42 15.32
CA TYR A 370 -3.91 -11.18 13.91
C TYR A 370 -2.43 -11.47 13.71
N GLN A 371 -2.10 -12.61 13.10
CA GLN A 371 -0.73 -13.10 13.02
C GLN A 371 -0.22 -13.34 11.59
N ALA A 372 -1.05 -13.12 10.57
CA ALA A 372 -0.68 -13.45 9.19
C ALA A 372 0.54 -12.65 8.72
N VAL A 373 0.54 -11.33 8.95
CA VAL A 373 1.68 -10.46 8.61
C VAL A 373 2.94 -10.89 9.37
N ARG A 374 2.85 -11.12 10.68
CA ARG A 374 3.99 -11.54 11.49
C ARG A 374 4.59 -12.85 11.00
N LYS A 375 3.75 -13.83 10.67
CA LYS A 375 4.19 -15.12 10.10
C LYS A 375 4.84 -14.96 8.73
N LYS A 376 4.31 -14.09 7.89
CA LYS A 376 4.88 -13.74 6.58
C LYS A 376 6.32 -13.22 6.75
N TYR A 377 6.52 -12.27 7.67
CA TYR A 377 7.83 -11.65 7.92
C TYR A 377 8.77 -12.46 8.83
N ALA A 378 8.35 -13.60 9.39
CA ALA A 378 9.22 -14.57 10.04
C ALA A 378 9.98 -15.46 9.04
N GLN A 379 9.61 -15.44 7.77
CA GLN A 379 10.25 -16.24 6.72
C GLN A 379 11.61 -15.68 6.32
N ALA A 380 12.51 -16.58 5.85
CA ALA A 380 13.86 -16.18 5.43
C ALA A 380 13.86 -15.15 4.28
N LYS A 381 12.90 -15.24 3.34
CA LYS A 381 12.75 -14.27 2.24
C LYS A 381 12.49 -12.83 2.72
N CYS A 382 11.95 -12.67 3.92
CA CYS A 382 11.72 -11.39 4.57
C CYS A 382 12.77 -11.11 5.68
N MET A 383 13.97 -11.70 5.60
CA MET A 383 15.07 -11.50 6.54
C MET A 383 14.70 -11.81 8.00
N LYS A 384 13.63 -12.58 8.23
CA LYS A 384 13.07 -12.93 9.56
C LYS A 384 12.77 -11.69 10.42
N ILE A 385 12.38 -10.58 9.80
CA ILE A 385 12.21 -9.28 10.46
C ILE A 385 11.32 -9.37 11.70
N SER A 386 10.18 -10.05 11.63
CA SER A 386 9.22 -10.10 12.74
C SER A 386 9.71 -10.85 14.00
N THR A 387 10.85 -11.52 13.91
CA THR A 387 11.45 -12.28 15.03
C THR A 387 12.74 -11.63 15.57
N ARG A 388 13.14 -10.48 15.02
CA ARG A 388 14.37 -9.82 15.40
C ARG A 388 14.29 -9.24 16.81
N PRO A 389 15.40 -9.30 17.59
CA PRO A 389 15.45 -8.79 18.96
C PRO A 389 15.26 -7.27 19.04
N GLU A 390 15.67 -6.52 18.02
CA GLU A 390 15.56 -5.06 17.96
C GLU A 390 14.09 -4.58 18.06
N LEU A 391 13.12 -5.40 17.66
CA LEU A 391 11.68 -5.11 17.85
C LEU A 391 11.22 -5.18 19.30
N ARG A 392 12.08 -5.57 20.24
CA ARG A 392 11.85 -5.63 21.68
C ARG A 392 12.83 -4.74 22.45
N SER A 393 13.45 -3.78 21.77
CA SER A 393 14.37 -2.83 22.39
C SER A 393 13.65 -1.87 23.33
N ALA A 394 14.38 -1.34 24.31
CA ALA A 394 13.85 -0.31 25.21
C ALA A 394 13.37 0.93 24.44
N THR A 395 13.97 1.23 23.31
CA THR A 395 13.61 2.36 22.43
C THR A 395 12.17 2.25 21.94
N ILE A 396 11.75 1.08 21.41
CA ILE A 396 10.38 0.90 20.92
C ILE A 396 9.36 0.91 22.06
N ASP A 397 9.72 0.36 23.23
CA ASP A 397 8.86 0.40 24.43
C ASP A 397 8.65 1.82 24.93
N LEU A 398 9.69 2.65 24.94
CA LEU A 398 9.60 4.07 25.28
C LEU A 398 8.70 4.83 24.32
N LEU A 399 8.87 4.62 23.00
CA LEU A 399 8.03 5.24 21.98
C LEU A 399 6.56 4.85 22.15
N ALA A 400 6.27 3.58 22.43
CA ALA A 400 4.91 3.06 22.59
C ALA A 400 4.22 3.53 23.89
N THR A 401 4.99 3.89 24.94
CA THR A 401 4.43 4.25 26.27
C THR A 401 4.35 5.75 26.51
N ALA A 402 5.01 6.57 25.69
CA ALA A 402 5.12 8.02 25.91
C ALA A 402 3.76 8.76 25.94
N ASP A 403 2.73 8.19 25.31
CA ASP A 403 1.37 8.80 25.23
C ASP A 403 0.54 8.53 26.52
N LYS A 404 0.89 7.53 27.31
CA LYS A 404 0.14 7.19 28.55
C LYS A 404 0.48 8.09 29.73
N ARG A 405 1.48 8.95 29.61
CA ARG A 405 1.93 9.85 30.69
C ARG A 405 1.50 11.31 30.50
N ALA A 406 0.80 11.61 29.39
CA ALA A 406 0.38 12.98 29.03
C ALA A 406 -1.14 13.19 29.17
N VAL A 407 -1.89 12.26 29.79
CA VAL A 407 -3.33 12.39 30.14
C VAL A 407 -3.52 12.45 31.65
#